data_0a4f07e4c040ede362bcfa48a117ea95
#
_entry.id   0a4f07e4c040ede362bcfa48a117ea95
#
_cell.length_a   1.000
_cell.length_b   1.000
_cell.length_c   1.000
_cell.angle_alpha   90.00
_cell.angle_beta   90.00
_cell.angle_gamma   90.00
#
_symmetry.space_group_name_H-M   'P 1'
#
loop_
_entity.id
_entity.type
_entity.pdbx_description
1 polymer ?
#
loop_
_entity_poly.entity_id
_entity_poly.type
_entity_poly.pdbx_seq_one_letter_code
_entity_poly.pdbx_strand_id
1 'polypeptide(L)'
;MKKDLLHTPEGVRDIYNGECARKIVLQNRLHDVCALYGYNDIQTPSFEFFDVFNKERGSVPSTEMFKFFDRYGNTLVLRPDMTPAIARTAAKYFEDDNRPLKLCYVGNTFVNVSKYYQGKLKESTAVGAELIGDDSIDADLEIISMVIDCMKNAGLEEFQVEIGNVLFFKGLLKEAGIDGDEAEMLVLSLIHISEPTRLQLIS
;
A
#
# COMPACT_ATOMS: atom_id res chain seq x y z
N MET A 1 33.75 -8.06 -17.20
CA MET A 1 32.86 -9.04 -16.55
C MET A 1 32.84 -8.96 -15.01
N LYS A 2 33.95 -8.64 -14.30
CA LYS A 2 33.93 -8.54 -12.82
C LYS A 2 33.25 -7.28 -12.24
N LYS A 3 33.14 -6.17 -12.99
CA LYS A 3 32.53 -4.92 -12.49
C LYS A 3 31.00 -5.00 -12.35
N ASP A 4 30.33 -5.76 -13.18
CA ASP A 4 28.85 -5.86 -13.19
C ASP A 4 28.28 -6.61 -11.98
N LEU A 5 29.08 -7.48 -11.34
CA LEU A 5 28.69 -8.24 -10.17
C LEU A 5 28.67 -7.42 -8.86
N LEU A 6 29.19 -6.19 -8.87
CA LEU A 6 29.23 -5.30 -7.72
C LEU A 6 28.10 -4.25 -7.73
N HIS A 7 27.27 -4.24 -8.77
CA HIS A 7 26.16 -3.32 -8.92
C HIS A 7 24.82 -4.00 -8.63
N THR A 8 23.93 -3.31 -7.94
CA THR A 8 22.53 -3.71 -7.82
C THR A 8 21.80 -3.46 -9.14
N PRO A 9 20.71 -4.19 -9.43
CA PRO A 9 19.82 -3.86 -10.55
C PRO A 9 19.28 -2.43 -10.42
N GLU A 10 18.90 -1.83 -11.55
CA GLU A 10 18.30 -0.51 -11.59
C GLU A 10 17.01 -0.46 -10.76
N GLY A 11 16.88 0.56 -9.90
CA GLY A 11 15.70 0.79 -9.06
C GLY A 11 15.72 0.03 -7.73
N VAL A 12 16.80 -0.69 -7.42
CA VAL A 12 17.04 -1.26 -6.08
C VAL A 12 18.40 -0.82 -5.57
N ARG A 13 18.56 -0.80 -4.25
CA ARG A 13 19.81 -0.38 -3.62
C ARG A 13 20.06 -1.11 -2.31
N ASP A 14 21.32 -1.22 -1.95
CA ASP A 14 21.71 -1.64 -0.62
C ASP A 14 21.46 -0.51 0.39
N ILE A 15 20.96 -0.87 1.56
CA ILE A 15 20.81 0.03 2.72
C ILE A 15 21.64 -0.55 3.85
N TYR A 16 22.62 0.20 4.35
CA TYR A 16 23.59 -0.32 5.32
C TYR A 16 23.98 0.69 6.38
N ASN A 17 24.67 0.22 7.41
CA ASN A 17 25.19 1.03 8.53
C ASN A 17 24.11 1.93 9.18
N GLY A 18 24.42 3.21 9.35
CA GLY A 18 23.56 4.18 10.03
C GLY A 18 22.20 4.41 9.32
N GLU A 19 22.14 4.31 7.99
CA GLU A 19 20.88 4.40 7.27
C GLU A 19 19.97 3.21 7.58
N CYS A 20 20.54 1.99 7.56
CA CYS A 20 19.79 0.77 7.90
C CYS A 20 19.29 0.82 9.35
N ALA A 21 20.14 1.25 10.28
CA ALA A 21 19.75 1.39 11.69
C ALA A 21 18.59 2.39 11.88
N ARG A 22 18.64 3.56 11.24
CA ARG A 22 17.55 4.54 11.28
C ARG A 22 16.24 3.99 10.67
N LYS A 23 16.35 3.26 9.56
CA LYS A 23 15.19 2.61 8.93
C LYS A 23 14.51 1.64 9.88
N ILE A 24 15.28 0.76 10.54
CA ILE A 24 14.77 -0.22 11.51
C ILE A 24 14.09 0.49 12.69
N VAL A 25 14.71 1.52 13.23
CA VAL A 25 14.13 2.32 14.34
C VAL A 25 12.80 2.94 13.91
N LEU A 26 12.73 3.52 12.70
CA LEU A 26 11.48 4.08 12.18
C LEU A 26 10.40 3.02 12.00
N GLN A 27 10.72 1.88 11.40
CA GLN A 27 9.79 0.76 11.24
C GLN A 27 9.21 0.32 12.59
N ASN A 28 10.06 0.15 13.60
CA ASN A 28 9.62 -0.27 14.93
C ASN A 28 8.71 0.79 15.57
N ARG A 29 9.03 2.08 15.48
CA ARG A 29 8.18 3.16 16.01
C ARG A 29 6.78 3.17 15.39
N LEU A 30 6.69 2.98 14.07
CA LEU A 30 5.41 2.92 13.36
C LEU A 30 4.62 1.66 13.74
N HIS A 31 5.30 0.52 13.81
CA HIS A 31 4.72 -0.75 14.24
C HIS A 31 4.19 -0.68 15.67
N ASP A 32 4.94 -0.08 16.60
CA ASP A 32 4.54 0.08 18.00
C ASP A 32 3.25 0.90 18.13
N VAL A 33 3.04 1.91 17.25
CA VAL A 33 1.76 2.64 17.20
C VAL A 33 0.63 1.71 16.82
N CYS A 34 0.77 0.90 15.77
CA CYS A 34 -0.26 -0.06 15.37
C CYS A 34 -0.60 -1.04 16.52
N ALA A 35 0.42 -1.53 17.22
CA ALA A 35 0.23 -2.41 18.37
C ALA A 35 -0.53 -1.73 19.52
N LEU A 36 -0.30 -0.44 19.78
CA LEU A 36 -1.05 0.35 20.78
C LEU A 36 -2.55 0.49 20.44
N TYR A 37 -2.89 0.51 19.15
CA TYR A 37 -4.28 0.51 18.67
C TYR A 37 -4.91 -0.91 18.65
N GLY A 38 -4.17 -1.93 19.09
CA GLY A 38 -4.65 -3.32 19.20
C GLY A 38 -4.60 -4.12 17.90
N TYR A 39 -3.76 -3.71 16.94
CA TYR A 39 -3.53 -4.45 15.71
C TYR A 39 -2.55 -5.59 15.95
N ASN A 40 -2.87 -6.77 15.44
CA ASN A 40 -2.05 -7.95 15.52
C ASN A 40 -1.14 -8.08 14.29
N ASP A 41 0.03 -8.64 14.48
CA ASP A 41 0.98 -8.86 13.39
C ASP A 41 0.48 -9.85 12.35
N ILE A 42 0.66 -9.49 11.07
CA ILE A 42 0.52 -10.41 9.96
C ILE A 42 1.74 -10.38 9.06
N GLN A 43 2.18 -11.55 8.63
CA GLN A 43 3.20 -11.70 7.60
C GLN A 43 2.68 -12.57 6.46
N THR A 44 2.54 -11.98 5.29
CA THR A 44 2.17 -12.69 4.05
C THR A 44 3.41 -13.01 3.22
N PRO A 45 3.35 -14.00 2.31
CA PRO A 45 4.45 -14.31 1.40
C PRO A 45 4.87 -13.12 0.54
N SER A 46 6.15 -13.04 0.17
CA SER A 46 6.65 -12.00 -0.74
C SER A 46 6.21 -12.20 -2.19
N PHE A 47 5.70 -13.37 -2.53
CA PHE A 47 5.13 -13.69 -3.85
C PHE A 47 3.80 -14.44 -3.69
N GLU A 48 2.91 -14.23 -4.65
CA GLU A 48 1.55 -14.76 -4.67
C GLU A 48 1.18 -15.20 -6.09
N PHE A 49 0.08 -15.91 -6.24
CA PHE A 49 -0.50 -16.13 -7.56
C PHE A 49 -0.92 -14.81 -8.19
N PHE A 50 -0.68 -14.66 -9.50
CA PHE A 50 -1.03 -13.45 -10.25
C PHE A 50 -2.49 -13.06 -10.08
N ASP A 51 -3.40 -14.05 -9.99
CA ASP A 51 -4.85 -13.81 -9.87
C ASP A 51 -5.26 -13.09 -8.58
N VAL A 52 -4.42 -13.10 -7.55
CA VAL A 52 -4.65 -12.33 -6.31
C VAL A 52 -4.64 -10.83 -6.60
N PHE A 53 -3.83 -10.39 -7.58
CA PHE A 53 -3.64 -8.98 -7.92
C PHE A 53 -4.28 -8.56 -9.26
N ASN A 54 -4.68 -9.53 -10.10
CA ASN A 54 -5.17 -9.28 -11.46
C ASN A 54 -6.65 -8.86 -11.52
N LYS A 55 -7.37 -8.82 -10.41
CA LYS A 55 -8.73 -8.31 -10.38
C LYS A 55 -8.68 -6.79 -10.53
N GLU A 56 -9.50 -6.25 -11.43
CA GLU A 56 -9.55 -4.87 -11.96
C GLU A 56 -9.43 -3.70 -10.97
N ARG A 57 -9.25 -3.98 -9.70
CA ARG A 57 -9.13 -3.02 -8.59
C ARG A 57 -7.77 -3.05 -7.88
N GLY A 58 -6.75 -3.63 -8.50
CA GLY A 58 -5.40 -3.61 -7.93
C GLY A 58 -4.77 -2.23 -8.04
N SER A 59 -4.02 -1.83 -7.01
CA SER A 59 -3.31 -0.55 -6.92
C SER A 59 -2.20 -0.38 -7.98
N VAL A 60 -1.77 -1.47 -8.62
CA VAL A 60 -0.66 -1.48 -9.58
C VAL A 60 -1.09 -2.18 -10.88
N PRO A 61 -0.90 -1.54 -12.05
CA PRO A 61 -1.18 -2.16 -13.34
C PRO A 61 -0.39 -3.47 -13.55
N SER A 62 -1.00 -4.43 -14.21
CA SER A 62 -0.37 -5.74 -14.44
C SER A 62 0.93 -5.65 -15.25
N THR A 63 1.12 -4.58 -16.02
CA THR A 63 2.36 -4.28 -16.78
C THR A 63 3.52 -3.84 -15.89
N GLU A 64 3.23 -3.38 -14.68
CA GLU A 64 4.22 -2.94 -13.70
C GLU A 64 4.47 -3.98 -12.60
N MET A 65 4.00 -5.22 -12.77
CA MET A 65 4.25 -6.31 -11.84
C MET A 65 5.46 -7.14 -12.27
N PHE A 66 6.30 -7.55 -11.31
CA PHE A 66 7.33 -8.57 -11.53
C PHE A 66 6.69 -9.95 -11.58
N LYS A 67 6.63 -10.55 -12.77
CA LYS A 67 6.01 -11.86 -13.02
C LYS A 67 7.06 -12.93 -13.27
N PHE A 68 6.80 -14.13 -12.77
CA PHE A 68 7.62 -15.33 -13.00
C PHE A 68 6.74 -16.58 -12.94
N PHE A 69 7.32 -17.73 -13.22
CA PHE A 69 6.59 -19.00 -13.25
C PHE A 69 7.13 -19.95 -12.19
N ASP A 70 6.22 -20.72 -11.59
CA ASP A 70 6.62 -21.87 -10.80
C ASP A 70 6.92 -23.09 -11.69
N ARG A 71 7.37 -24.19 -11.08
CA ARG A 71 7.68 -25.43 -11.83
C ARG A 71 6.45 -26.09 -12.48
N TYR A 72 5.24 -25.67 -12.14
CA TYR A 72 3.99 -26.19 -12.67
C TYR A 72 3.40 -25.30 -13.75
N GLY A 73 4.03 -24.19 -14.08
CA GLY A 73 3.58 -23.22 -15.09
C GLY A 73 2.59 -22.18 -14.57
N ASN A 74 2.34 -22.12 -13.26
CA ASN A 74 1.50 -21.08 -12.70
C ASN A 74 2.22 -19.73 -12.72
N THR A 75 1.52 -18.67 -13.09
CA THR A 75 2.05 -17.30 -13.03
C THR A 75 2.04 -16.80 -11.58
N LEU A 76 3.21 -16.44 -11.09
CA LEU A 76 3.43 -15.82 -9.81
C LEU A 76 3.87 -14.37 -9.99
N VAL A 77 3.66 -13.54 -8.96
CA VAL A 77 4.15 -12.15 -8.92
C VAL A 77 4.83 -11.87 -7.58
N LEU A 78 5.87 -11.05 -7.60
CA LEU A 78 6.30 -10.38 -6.38
C LEU A 78 5.20 -9.38 -6.00
N ARG A 79 4.78 -9.40 -4.73
CA ARG A 79 3.65 -8.58 -4.25
C ARG A 79 3.88 -7.10 -4.51
N PRO A 80 3.05 -6.43 -5.33
CA PRO A 80 3.16 -4.99 -5.55
C PRO A 80 2.53 -4.18 -4.42
N ASP A 81 1.66 -4.82 -3.62
CA ASP A 81 0.90 -4.26 -2.51
C ASP A 81 0.68 -5.33 -1.44
N MET A 82 0.42 -4.92 -0.21
CA MET A 82 0.18 -5.83 0.92
C MET A 82 -1.30 -6.20 1.08
N THR A 83 -2.21 -5.26 0.85
CA THR A 83 -3.65 -5.38 1.10
C THR A 83 -4.30 -6.60 0.44
N PRO A 84 -4.08 -6.92 -0.86
CA PRO A 84 -4.71 -8.09 -1.48
C PRO A 84 -4.30 -9.42 -0.85
N ALA A 85 -3.03 -9.56 -0.45
CA ALA A 85 -2.55 -10.77 0.21
C ALA A 85 -3.14 -10.91 1.62
N ILE A 86 -3.33 -9.80 2.34
CA ILE A 86 -3.97 -9.76 3.65
C ILE A 86 -5.46 -10.09 3.52
N ALA A 87 -6.16 -9.49 2.54
CA ALA A 87 -7.57 -9.80 2.26
C ALA A 87 -7.78 -11.30 1.95
N ARG A 88 -6.89 -11.90 1.13
CA ARG A 88 -6.90 -13.36 0.88
C ARG A 88 -6.71 -14.15 2.17
N THR A 89 -5.82 -13.71 3.06
CA THR A 89 -5.57 -14.35 4.35
C THR A 89 -6.78 -14.25 5.26
N ALA A 90 -7.41 -13.07 5.32
CA ALA A 90 -8.63 -12.84 6.07
C ALA A 90 -9.76 -13.76 5.60
N ALA A 91 -10.02 -13.80 4.29
CA ALA A 91 -11.03 -14.67 3.70
C ALA A 91 -10.79 -16.17 3.95
N LYS A 92 -9.52 -16.59 4.06
CA LYS A 92 -9.18 -18.01 4.24
C LYS A 92 -9.24 -18.49 5.70
N TYR A 93 -8.85 -17.65 6.64
CA TYR A 93 -8.59 -18.10 8.02
C TYR A 93 -9.49 -17.44 9.06
N PHE A 94 -10.21 -16.35 8.69
CA PHE A 94 -11.02 -15.55 9.59
C PHE A 94 -12.46 -15.36 9.08
N GLU A 95 -12.91 -16.19 8.10
CA GLU A 95 -14.26 -16.12 7.51
C GLU A 95 -15.37 -16.22 8.56
N ASP A 96 -15.16 -17.08 9.58
CA ASP A 96 -16.15 -17.32 10.64
C ASP A 96 -15.99 -16.36 11.85
N ASP A 97 -15.05 -15.42 11.83
CA ASP A 97 -14.85 -14.48 12.95
C ASP A 97 -15.84 -13.31 12.82
N ASN A 98 -16.76 -13.20 13.78
CA ASN A 98 -17.78 -12.14 13.81
C ASN A 98 -17.25 -10.81 14.38
N ARG A 99 -15.98 -10.71 14.71
CA ARG A 99 -15.37 -9.49 15.24
C ARG A 99 -14.54 -8.79 14.16
N PRO A 100 -14.44 -7.45 14.24
CA PRO A 100 -13.53 -6.73 13.36
C PRO A 100 -12.10 -7.28 13.47
N LEU A 101 -11.48 -7.52 12.32
CA LEU A 101 -10.12 -8.03 12.25
C LEU A 101 -9.16 -6.86 12.09
N LYS A 102 -8.24 -6.71 13.03
CA LYS A 102 -7.22 -5.67 13.07
C LYS A 102 -5.85 -6.30 12.85
N LEU A 103 -5.23 -6.03 11.70
CA LEU A 103 -3.94 -6.58 11.31
C LEU A 103 -2.96 -5.46 10.94
N CYS A 104 -1.70 -5.59 11.37
CA CYS A 104 -0.63 -4.68 10.97
C CYS A 104 0.56 -5.44 10.39
N TYR A 105 1.34 -4.76 9.58
CA TYR A 105 2.46 -5.39 8.88
C TYR A 105 3.64 -4.44 8.68
N VAL A 106 4.81 -5.04 8.59
CA VAL A 106 6.02 -4.45 8.01
C VAL A 106 6.49 -5.36 6.89
N GLY A 107 6.57 -4.88 5.68
CA GLY A 107 6.93 -5.73 4.54
C GLY A 107 7.39 -4.98 3.32
N ASN A 108 8.14 -5.67 2.44
CA ASN A 108 8.58 -5.09 1.19
C ASN A 108 7.53 -5.31 0.09
N THR A 109 7.35 -4.28 -0.74
CA THR A 109 6.54 -4.30 -1.96
C THR A 109 7.45 -4.08 -3.18
N PHE A 110 7.03 -4.60 -4.34
CA PHE A 110 7.86 -4.67 -5.54
C PHE A 110 7.07 -4.21 -6.76
N VAL A 111 7.51 -3.10 -7.39
CA VAL A 111 6.84 -2.54 -8.56
C VAL A 111 7.85 -2.32 -9.68
N ASN A 112 7.61 -2.93 -10.83
CA ASN A 112 8.48 -2.81 -12.00
C ASN A 112 8.13 -1.56 -12.81
N VAL A 113 8.39 -0.38 -12.24
CA VAL A 113 8.11 0.90 -12.87
C VAL A 113 8.95 1.11 -14.13
N SER A 114 8.34 1.70 -15.15
CA SER A 114 9.03 2.05 -16.40
C SER A 114 10.00 3.23 -16.21
N LYS A 115 10.94 3.37 -17.17
CA LYS A 115 12.04 4.36 -17.16
C LYS A 115 11.62 5.84 -17.01
N TYR A 116 10.35 6.17 -17.19
CA TYR A 116 9.84 7.55 -17.12
C TYR A 116 9.72 8.11 -15.69
N TYR A 117 9.83 7.26 -14.68
CA TYR A 117 9.77 7.69 -13.29
C TYR A 117 11.15 7.67 -12.64
N GLN A 118 11.99 8.65 -12.96
CA GLN A 118 13.28 8.82 -12.30
C GLN A 118 13.11 8.92 -10.79
N GLY A 119 13.85 8.09 -10.06
CA GLY A 119 13.86 8.08 -8.59
C GLY A 119 12.83 7.16 -7.91
N LYS A 120 11.95 6.45 -8.64
CA LYS A 120 11.12 5.39 -8.04
C LYS A 120 11.95 4.14 -7.77
N LEU A 121 11.93 3.69 -6.52
CA LEU A 121 12.48 2.39 -6.15
C LEU A 121 11.53 1.29 -6.62
N LYS A 122 12.11 0.21 -7.14
CA LYS A 122 11.37 -1.02 -7.51
C LYS A 122 11.08 -1.91 -6.31
N GLU A 123 11.81 -1.71 -5.22
CA GLU A 123 11.57 -2.33 -3.93
C GLU A 123 11.42 -1.24 -2.87
N SER A 124 10.33 -1.28 -2.11
CA SER A 124 10.02 -0.35 -1.05
C SER A 124 9.57 -1.11 0.19
N THR A 125 9.86 -0.59 1.38
CA THR A 125 9.32 -1.13 2.61
C THR A 125 8.07 -0.34 3.00
N ALA A 126 6.98 -1.05 3.22
CA ALA A 126 5.72 -0.50 3.71
C ALA A 126 5.49 -0.93 5.17
N VAL A 127 4.98 -0.01 5.97
CA VAL A 127 4.36 -0.28 7.27
C VAL A 127 2.90 0.12 7.12
N GLY A 128 1.98 -0.75 7.51
CA GLY A 128 0.56 -0.46 7.36
C GLY A 128 -0.31 -1.31 8.28
N ALA A 129 -1.58 -0.99 8.26
CA ALA A 129 -2.61 -1.68 9.03
C ALA A 129 -3.88 -1.82 8.22
N GLU A 130 -4.59 -2.93 8.45
CA GLU A 130 -5.86 -3.26 7.81
C GLU A 130 -6.91 -3.51 8.89
N LEU A 131 -8.01 -2.77 8.83
CA LEU A 131 -9.21 -3.00 9.62
C LEU A 131 -10.28 -3.58 8.71
N ILE A 132 -10.71 -4.80 8.97
CA ILE A 132 -11.63 -5.56 8.13
C ILE A 132 -12.86 -5.93 8.94
N GLY A 133 -14.05 -5.74 8.37
CA GLY A 133 -15.32 -6.13 8.98
C GLY A 133 -15.95 -5.09 9.89
N ASP A 134 -15.52 -3.83 9.82
CA ASP A 134 -16.14 -2.69 10.50
C ASP A 134 -16.27 -1.51 9.52
N ASP A 135 -17.48 -1.08 9.23
CA ASP A 135 -17.84 0.03 8.34
C ASP A 135 -18.33 1.27 9.09
N SER A 136 -18.10 1.33 10.39
CA SER A 136 -18.52 2.43 11.25
C SER A 136 -17.62 3.68 11.07
N ILE A 137 -18.17 4.84 11.43
CA ILE A 137 -17.42 6.10 11.50
C ILE A 137 -16.29 6.01 12.54
N ASP A 138 -16.49 5.22 13.59
CA ASP A 138 -15.48 5.02 14.64
C ASP A 138 -14.25 4.28 14.08
N ALA A 139 -14.46 3.33 13.16
CA ALA A 139 -13.38 2.66 12.45
C ALA A 139 -12.57 3.64 11.58
N ASP A 140 -13.23 4.51 10.82
CA ASP A 140 -12.58 5.56 10.04
C ASP A 140 -11.77 6.51 10.93
N LEU A 141 -12.34 6.95 12.05
CA LEU A 141 -11.67 7.83 13.03
C LEU A 141 -10.45 7.13 13.66
N GLU A 142 -10.55 5.85 13.96
CA GLU A 142 -9.42 5.07 14.51
C GLU A 142 -8.25 5.05 13.52
N ILE A 143 -8.51 4.73 12.25
CA ILE A 143 -7.47 4.71 11.21
C ILE A 143 -6.82 6.08 11.02
N ILE A 144 -7.63 7.14 10.93
CA ILE A 144 -7.10 8.51 10.79
C ILE A 144 -6.25 8.90 11.99
N SER A 145 -6.72 8.60 13.21
CA SER A 145 -5.99 8.90 14.45
C SER A 145 -4.66 8.13 14.50
N MET A 146 -4.68 6.86 14.13
CA MET A 146 -3.47 6.02 14.07
C MET A 146 -2.47 6.56 13.05
N VAL A 147 -2.91 7.01 11.86
CA VAL A 147 -2.02 7.63 10.86
C VAL A 147 -1.38 8.90 11.42
N ILE A 148 -2.14 9.76 12.11
CA ILE A 148 -1.62 10.97 12.76
C ILE A 148 -0.56 10.61 13.81
N ASP A 149 -0.83 9.62 14.65
CA ASP A 149 0.11 9.19 15.67
C ASP A 149 1.36 8.53 15.07
N CYS A 150 1.23 7.79 13.97
CA CYS A 150 2.36 7.29 13.19
C CYS A 150 3.26 8.44 12.70
N MET A 151 2.68 9.50 12.13
CA MET A 151 3.46 10.64 11.62
C MET A 151 4.19 11.36 12.75
N LYS A 152 3.53 11.59 13.90
CA LYS A 152 4.17 12.18 15.09
C LYS A 152 5.30 11.31 15.63
N ASN A 153 5.09 10.00 15.74
CA ASN A 153 6.11 9.04 16.20
C ASN A 153 7.26 8.89 15.20
N ALA A 154 7.03 9.13 13.91
CA ALA A 154 8.07 9.22 12.90
C ALA A 154 8.97 10.45 13.09
N GLY A 155 8.53 11.45 13.88
CA GLY A 155 9.26 12.69 14.16
C GLY A 155 8.83 13.86 13.28
N LEU A 156 7.65 13.79 12.64
CA LEU A 156 7.09 14.92 11.90
C LEU A 156 6.37 15.85 12.86
N GLU A 157 6.77 17.12 12.90
CA GLU A 157 6.16 18.15 13.76
C GLU A 157 5.03 18.89 13.01
N GLU A 158 5.22 19.12 11.70
CA GLU A 158 4.26 19.79 10.85
C GLU A 158 3.92 18.89 9.66
N PHE A 159 2.65 18.54 9.50
CA PHE A 159 2.13 17.77 8.37
C PHE A 159 0.65 18.01 8.18
N GLN A 160 0.15 17.72 7.01
CA GLN A 160 -1.27 17.81 6.66
C GLN A 160 -1.78 16.41 6.32
N VAL A 161 -2.96 16.06 6.82
CA VAL A 161 -3.69 14.84 6.44
C VAL A 161 -4.86 15.25 5.55
N GLU A 162 -4.87 14.78 4.32
CA GLU A 162 -5.96 15.01 3.38
C GLU A 162 -6.90 13.81 3.38
N ILE A 163 -8.18 14.06 3.58
CA ILE A 163 -9.23 13.03 3.62
C ILE A 163 -10.12 13.20 2.40
N GLY A 164 -10.14 12.20 1.53
CA GLY A 164 -11.02 12.14 0.38
C GLY A 164 -12.27 11.30 0.68
N ASN A 165 -13.43 11.74 0.20
CA ASN A 165 -14.67 10.99 0.26
C ASN A 165 -15.30 10.86 -1.11
N VAL A 166 -15.31 9.64 -1.66
CA VAL A 166 -15.88 9.34 -2.99
C VAL A 166 -17.39 9.62 -3.05
N LEU A 167 -18.10 9.49 -1.92
CA LEU A 167 -19.56 9.75 -1.87
C LEU A 167 -19.89 11.23 -2.06
N PHE A 168 -19.04 12.12 -1.58
CA PHE A 168 -19.17 13.56 -1.84
C PHE A 168 -19.14 13.84 -3.34
N PHE A 169 -18.17 13.24 -4.04
CA PHE A 169 -18.02 13.42 -5.46
C PHE A 169 -19.17 12.79 -6.27
N LYS A 170 -19.59 11.57 -5.90
CA LYS A 170 -20.77 10.92 -6.49
C LYS A 170 -22.05 11.75 -6.28
N GLY A 171 -22.20 12.38 -5.11
CA GLY A 171 -23.30 13.29 -4.82
C GLY A 171 -23.28 14.50 -5.76
N LEU A 172 -22.12 15.11 -5.98
CA LEU A 172 -21.94 16.25 -6.86
C LEU A 172 -22.27 15.90 -8.32
N LEU A 173 -21.81 14.75 -8.82
CA LEU A 173 -22.13 14.28 -10.17
C LEU A 173 -23.63 14.06 -10.35
N LYS A 174 -24.29 13.46 -9.37
CA LYS A 174 -25.74 13.26 -9.38
C LYS A 174 -26.50 14.59 -9.41
N GLU A 175 -26.05 15.58 -8.66
CA GLU A 175 -26.65 16.92 -8.64
C GLU A 175 -26.43 17.66 -9.96
N ALA A 176 -25.29 17.40 -10.62
CA ALA A 176 -24.98 17.89 -11.98
C ALA A 176 -25.72 17.15 -13.11
N GLY A 177 -26.49 16.10 -12.79
CA GLY A 177 -27.21 15.29 -13.78
C GLY A 177 -26.31 14.37 -14.62
N ILE A 178 -25.13 14.04 -14.10
CA ILE A 178 -24.15 13.15 -14.76
C ILE A 178 -24.28 11.77 -14.13
N ASP A 179 -24.82 10.80 -14.88
CA ASP A 179 -25.06 9.44 -14.44
C ASP A 179 -24.36 8.40 -15.33
N GLY A 180 -24.26 7.15 -14.85
CA GLY A 180 -23.77 5.99 -15.62
C GLY A 180 -22.30 6.04 -15.98
N ASP A 181 -21.96 5.61 -17.19
CA ASP A 181 -20.58 5.43 -17.67
C ASP A 181 -19.80 6.77 -17.70
N GLU A 182 -20.46 7.89 -17.95
CA GLU A 182 -19.83 9.24 -17.91
C GLU A 182 -19.39 9.61 -16.50
N ALA A 183 -20.19 9.27 -15.49
CA ALA A 183 -19.85 9.50 -14.09
C ALA A 183 -18.65 8.63 -13.66
N GLU A 184 -18.63 7.36 -14.07
CA GLU A 184 -17.50 6.46 -13.82
C GLU A 184 -16.20 6.94 -14.50
N MET A 185 -16.27 7.38 -15.76
CA MET A 185 -15.14 7.94 -16.48
C MET A 185 -14.60 9.21 -15.81
N LEU A 186 -15.48 10.10 -15.32
CA LEU A 186 -15.07 11.31 -14.59
C LEU A 186 -14.44 10.99 -13.25
N VAL A 187 -14.99 10.01 -12.49
CA VAL A 187 -14.39 9.54 -11.24
C VAL A 187 -13.00 8.96 -11.49
N LEU A 188 -12.85 8.10 -12.49
CA LEU A 188 -11.56 7.50 -12.87
C LEU A 188 -10.56 8.57 -13.33
N SER A 189 -11.02 9.56 -14.14
CA SER A 189 -10.18 10.67 -14.58
C SER A 189 -9.70 11.53 -13.41
N LEU A 190 -10.56 11.82 -12.45
CA LEU A 190 -10.22 12.63 -11.27
C LEU A 190 -9.35 11.89 -10.26
N ILE A 191 -9.52 10.59 -10.09
CA ILE A 191 -8.59 9.75 -9.31
C ILE A 191 -7.19 9.82 -9.94
N HIS A 192 -7.07 9.82 -11.27
CA HIS A 192 -5.78 9.95 -11.96
C HIS A 192 -5.18 11.36 -11.88
N ILE A 193 -6.02 12.40 -11.84
CA ILE A 193 -5.58 13.80 -11.70
C ILE A 193 -5.26 14.14 -10.25
N SER A 194 -5.98 13.54 -9.30
CA SER A 194 -5.82 13.76 -7.86
C SER A 194 -4.94 12.72 -7.17
N GLU A 195 -4.27 11.84 -7.93
CA GLU A 195 -3.14 11.12 -7.32
C GLU A 195 -2.23 12.18 -6.71
N PRO A 196 -2.08 12.19 -5.36
CA PRO A 196 -1.33 13.24 -4.71
C PRO A 196 0.04 13.27 -5.35
N THR A 197 0.33 14.39 -5.97
CA THR A 197 1.68 14.72 -6.35
C THR A 197 2.48 14.55 -5.07
N ARG A 198 3.16 13.41 -4.97
CA ARG A 198 4.05 12.99 -3.90
C ARG A 198 4.51 14.15 -3.04
N LEU A 199 4.48 13.96 -1.75
CA LEU A 199 5.36 14.65 -0.82
C LEU A 199 6.77 14.75 -1.44
N GLN A 200 7.04 15.83 -2.12
CA GLN A 200 8.39 16.29 -2.36
C GLN A 200 8.86 16.78 -1.01
N LEU A 201 9.68 15.97 -0.37
CA LEU A 201 10.52 16.44 0.70
C LEU A 201 11.38 17.57 0.12
N ILE A 202 10.96 18.80 0.39
CA ILE A 202 11.82 19.97 0.21
C ILE A 202 12.83 19.88 1.34
N SER A 203 14.05 19.50 0.96
CA SER A 203 15.26 19.54 1.80
C SER A 203 15.66 20.97 2.11
#